data_701062da05876ebb0f5e8c598ed12a9b
#
_entry.id   701062da05876ebb0f5e8c598ed12a9b
#
_cell.length_a   1.000
_cell.length_b   1.000
_cell.length_c   1.000
_cell.angle_alpha   90.00
_cell.angle_beta   90.00
_cell.angle_gamma   90.00
#
_symmetry.space_group_name_H-M   'P 1'
#
loop_
_entity.id
_entity.type
_entity.pdbx_description
1 polymer ?
#
loop_
_entity_poly.entity_id
_entity_poly.type
_entity_poly.pdbx_seq_one_letter_code
_entity_poly.pdbx_strand_id
1 'polypeptide(L)'
;MTEDTFSKILKSYMDSHGINQKWLAEAAHTTEATISRYVNGIHQPNMNLVIDIAKALDVSVDYLFGLTAMPYASEDKTAELRLLVRCYNKASERDKKLLLGILEDYMNSNEKGFISHLSADKNESAKGNVG
;
A
#
# COMPACT_ATOMS: atom_id res chain seq x y z
N MET A 1 16.18 10.63 -3.48
CA MET A 1 14.80 10.81 -3.12
C MET A 1 14.03 9.54 -3.08
N THR A 2 14.00 8.75 -4.16
CA THR A 2 13.38 7.43 -4.15
C THR A 2 14.03 6.51 -3.13
N GLU A 3 15.36 6.60 -3.02
CA GLU A 3 16.14 5.85 -2.05
C GLU A 3 15.75 6.18 -0.61
N ASP A 4 15.58 7.47 -0.33
CA ASP A 4 15.18 7.91 1.01
C ASP A 4 13.82 7.33 1.38
N THR A 5 12.89 7.30 0.43
CA THR A 5 11.57 6.75 0.66
C THR A 5 11.64 5.27 1.01
N PHE A 6 12.38 4.49 0.23
CA PHE A 6 12.58 3.06 0.49
C PHE A 6 13.19 2.83 1.87
N SER A 7 14.27 3.54 2.18
CA SER A 7 14.97 3.39 3.46
C SER A 7 14.07 3.75 4.64
N LYS A 8 13.31 4.82 4.53
CA LYS A 8 12.40 5.27 5.58
C LYS A 8 11.28 4.26 5.81
N ILE A 9 10.68 3.75 4.75
CA ILE A 9 9.60 2.78 4.86
C ILE A 9 10.13 1.48 5.45
N LEU A 10 11.26 0.99 4.96
CA LEU A 10 11.88 -0.23 5.47
C LEU A 10 12.19 -0.10 6.97
N LYS A 11 12.84 0.98 7.36
CA LYS A 11 13.19 1.23 8.75
C LYS A 11 11.95 1.33 9.63
N SER A 12 10.95 2.08 9.19
CA SER A 12 9.71 2.27 9.92
C SER A 12 8.96 0.94 10.12
N TYR A 13 8.92 0.13 9.06
CA TYR A 13 8.27 -1.18 9.14
C TYR A 13 8.99 -2.10 10.12
N MET A 14 10.32 -2.14 10.05
CA MET A 14 11.11 -2.95 10.96
C MET A 14 10.93 -2.52 12.40
N ASP A 15 10.96 -1.21 12.66
CA ASP A 15 10.81 -0.67 14.01
C ASP A 15 9.42 -0.98 14.58
N SER A 16 8.37 -0.81 13.78
CA SER A 16 7.01 -1.01 14.25
C SER A 16 6.67 -2.49 14.48
N HIS A 17 7.38 -3.41 13.81
CA HIS A 17 7.16 -4.85 13.93
C HIS A 17 8.24 -5.56 14.76
N GLY A 18 9.17 -4.81 15.36
CA GLY A 18 10.23 -5.38 16.19
C GLY A 18 11.19 -6.29 15.44
N ILE A 19 11.44 -5.99 14.17
CA ILE A 19 12.33 -6.79 13.32
C ILE A 19 13.73 -6.20 13.38
N ASN A 20 14.74 -7.03 13.67
CA ASN A 20 16.11 -6.56 13.68
C ASN A 20 16.81 -6.86 12.36
N GLN A 21 17.94 -6.19 12.14
CA GLN A 21 18.69 -6.31 10.89
C GLN A 21 19.25 -7.71 10.67
N LYS A 22 19.64 -8.37 11.74
CA LYS A 22 20.20 -9.72 11.67
C LYS A 22 19.15 -10.71 11.15
N TRP A 23 17.95 -10.64 11.71
CA TRP A 23 16.85 -11.51 11.28
C TRP A 23 16.52 -11.29 9.80
N LEU A 24 16.42 -10.02 9.40
CA LEU A 24 16.08 -9.70 8.02
C LEU A 24 17.18 -10.15 7.06
N ALA A 25 18.45 -9.98 7.44
CA ALA A 25 19.56 -10.43 6.62
C ALA A 25 19.49 -11.95 6.38
N GLU A 26 19.23 -12.72 7.40
CA GLU A 26 19.09 -14.18 7.29
C GLU A 26 17.89 -14.54 6.42
N ALA A 27 16.76 -13.89 6.62
CA ALA A 27 15.53 -14.19 5.87
C ALA A 27 15.63 -13.78 4.41
N ALA A 28 16.39 -12.73 4.09
CA ALA A 28 16.59 -12.25 2.73
C ALA A 28 17.85 -12.79 2.07
N HIS A 29 18.54 -13.71 2.74
CA HIS A 29 19.75 -14.38 2.24
C HIS A 29 20.87 -13.40 1.89
N THR A 30 21.09 -12.44 2.78
CA THR A 30 22.16 -11.44 2.62
C THR A 30 22.88 -11.21 3.94
N THR A 31 23.72 -10.20 4.01
CA THR A 31 24.48 -9.89 5.21
C THR A 31 23.83 -8.77 6.00
N GLU A 32 24.08 -8.75 7.31
CA GLU A 32 23.61 -7.69 8.19
C GLU A 32 24.14 -6.32 7.74
N ALA A 33 25.41 -6.28 7.28
CA ALA A 33 26.02 -5.05 6.77
C ALA A 33 25.25 -4.50 5.57
N THR A 34 24.79 -5.38 4.66
CA THR A 34 24.01 -4.97 3.50
C THR A 34 22.66 -4.38 3.92
N ILE A 35 21.96 -5.04 4.85
CA ILE A 35 20.71 -4.53 5.37
C ILE A 35 20.92 -3.17 6.05
N SER A 36 21.98 -3.02 6.82
CA SER A 36 22.31 -1.76 7.48
C SER A 36 22.46 -0.62 6.47
N ARG A 37 23.11 -0.88 5.36
CA ARG A 37 23.28 0.13 4.29
C ARG A 37 21.94 0.52 3.68
N TYR A 38 21.06 -0.44 3.47
CA TYR A 38 19.73 -0.18 2.90
C TYR A 38 18.87 0.63 3.88
N VAL A 39 18.90 0.27 5.15
CA VAL A 39 18.14 0.97 6.20
C VAL A 39 18.61 2.42 6.34
N ASN A 40 19.91 2.65 6.16
CA ASN A 40 20.51 3.98 6.29
C ASN A 40 20.54 4.76 4.98
N GLY A 41 20.04 4.20 3.88
CA GLY A 41 19.95 4.90 2.59
C GLY A 41 21.30 5.10 1.92
N ILE A 42 22.32 4.31 2.27
CA ILE A 42 23.67 4.47 1.73
C ILE A 42 23.81 3.87 0.34
N HIS A 43 23.07 2.79 0.07
CA HIS A 43 23.09 2.07 -1.21
C HIS A 43 21.81 2.24 -1.99
N GLN A 44 21.93 2.26 -3.31
CA GLN A 44 20.78 2.13 -4.19
C GLN A 44 20.22 0.71 -4.06
N PRO A 45 18.89 0.56 -3.96
CA PRO A 45 18.31 -0.77 -3.84
C PRO A 45 18.58 -1.63 -5.07
N ASN A 46 19.09 -2.84 -4.85
CA ASN A 46 19.19 -3.86 -5.87
C ASN A 46 17.83 -4.57 -5.95
N MET A 47 17.24 -4.65 -7.14
CA MET A 47 15.89 -5.18 -7.30
C MET A 47 15.77 -6.62 -6.78
N ASN A 48 16.77 -7.47 -7.03
CA ASN A 48 16.74 -8.83 -6.54
C ASN A 48 16.67 -8.90 -5.02
N LEU A 49 17.44 -8.07 -4.34
CA LEU A 49 17.44 -8.02 -2.89
C LEU A 49 16.15 -7.38 -2.36
N VAL A 50 15.62 -6.38 -3.05
CA VAL A 50 14.34 -5.78 -2.67
C VAL A 50 13.23 -6.83 -2.70
N ILE A 51 13.21 -7.67 -3.73
CA ILE A 51 12.23 -8.75 -3.84
C ILE A 51 12.39 -9.74 -2.68
N ASP A 52 13.63 -10.10 -2.34
CA ASP A 52 13.89 -11.00 -1.23
C ASP A 52 13.46 -10.39 0.11
N ILE A 53 13.72 -9.11 0.31
CA ILE A 53 13.26 -8.38 1.50
C ILE A 53 11.73 -8.36 1.57
N ALA A 54 11.07 -8.06 0.45
CA ALA A 54 9.61 -8.02 0.39
C ALA A 54 9.01 -9.37 0.76
N LYS A 55 9.57 -10.46 0.24
CA LYS A 55 9.13 -11.81 0.57
C LYS A 55 9.36 -12.14 2.05
N ALA A 56 10.51 -11.75 2.59
CA ALA A 56 10.84 -11.99 3.98
C ALA A 56 9.88 -11.28 4.93
N LEU A 57 9.45 -10.07 4.57
CA LEU A 57 8.54 -9.27 5.37
C LEU A 57 7.06 -9.52 5.04
N ASP A 58 6.79 -10.30 4.00
CA ASP A 58 5.42 -10.55 3.49
C ASP A 58 4.72 -9.24 3.13
N VAL A 59 5.44 -8.37 2.44
CA VAL A 59 4.88 -7.11 1.94
C VAL A 59 5.13 -7.02 0.44
N SER A 60 4.43 -6.11 -0.24
CA SER A 60 4.65 -5.89 -1.67
C SER A 60 5.86 -4.99 -1.91
N VAL A 61 6.49 -5.15 -3.08
CA VAL A 61 7.57 -4.26 -3.52
C VAL A 61 7.03 -2.83 -3.63
N ASP A 62 5.82 -2.68 -4.15
CA ASP A 62 5.18 -1.36 -4.27
C ASP A 62 5.09 -0.64 -2.92
N TYR A 63 4.75 -1.38 -1.86
CA TYR A 63 4.69 -0.81 -0.52
C TYR A 63 6.07 -0.28 -0.09
N LEU A 64 7.12 -1.05 -0.33
CA LEU A 64 8.47 -0.66 0.08
C LEU A 64 8.96 0.60 -0.66
N PHE A 65 8.48 0.83 -1.87
CA PHE A 65 8.83 2.02 -2.64
C PHE A 65 7.83 3.16 -2.47
N GLY A 66 6.84 3.01 -1.60
CA GLY A 66 5.89 4.07 -1.31
C GLY A 66 4.83 4.28 -2.38
N LEU A 67 4.65 3.32 -3.29
CA LEU A 67 3.67 3.40 -4.37
C LEU A 67 2.27 3.00 -3.90
N THR A 68 2.16 2.35 -2.76
CA THR A 68 0.90 2.01 -2.13
C THR A 68 1.06 2.09 -0.62
N ALA A 69 -0.01 2.43 0.08
CA ALA A 69 -0.03 2.43 1.55
C ALA A 69 -0.38 1.05 2.11
N MET A 70 -0.74 0.09 1.24
CA MET A 70 -1.16 -1.25 1.67
C MET A 70 0.02 -2.21 1.60
N PRO A 71 0.47 -2.75 2.75
CA PRO A 71 1.66 -3.62 2.79
C PRO A 71 1.41 -5.05 2.32
N TYR A 72 0.18 -5.41 1.99
CA TYR A 72 -0.18 -6.81 1.73
C TYR A 72 0.50 -7.39 0.49
N ALA A 73 1.08 -8.55 0.65
CA ALA A 73 1.61 -9.36 -0.43
C ALA A 73 0.91 -10.71 -0.53
N SER A 74 -0.02 -11.00 0.37
CA SER A 74 -0.75 -12.27 0.41
C SER A 74 -1.63 -12.44 -0.82
N GLU A 75 -1.51 -13.58 -1.49
CA GLU A 75 -2.31 -13.88 -2.67
C GLU A 75 -3.80 -13.91 -2.37
N ASP A 76 -4.18 -14.46 -1.23
CA ASP A 76 -5.58 -14.56 -0.84
C ASP A 76 -6.22 -13.18 -0.72
N LYS A 77 -5.55 -12.27 -0.03
CA LYS A 77 -6.02 -10.90 0.09
C LYS A 77 -6.00 -10.16 -1.24
N THR A 78 -5.02 -10.42 -2.06
CA THR A 78 -4.93 -9.82 -3.38
C THR A 78 -6.09 -10.25 -4.27
N ALA A 79 -6.43 -11.54 -4.25
CA ALA A 79 -7.55 -12.07 -5.04
C ALA A 79 -8.87 -11.48 -4.58
N GLU A 80 -9.07 -11.39 -3.27
CA GLU A 80 -10.27 -10.81 -2.68
C GLU A 80 -10.41 -9.34 -3.06
N LEU A 81 -9.32 -8.58 -2.96
CA LEU A 81 -9.32 -7.16 -3.32
C LEU A 81 -9.57 -6.96 -4.81
N ARG A 82 -9.01 -7.80 -5.68
CA ARG A 82 -9.25 -7.73 -7.11
C ARG A 82 -10.74 -7.95 -7.43
N LEU A 83 -11.34 -8.91 -6.76
CA LEU A 83 -12.76 -9.19 -6.92
C LEU A 83 -13.59 -7.99 -6.50
N LEU A 84 -13.28 -7.40 -5.33
CA LEU A 84 -13.96 -6.22 -4.83
C LEU A 84 -13.84 -5.05 -5.81
N VAL A 85 -12.65 -4.79 -6.32
CA VAL A 85 -12.41 -3.70 -7.26
C VAL A 85 -13.19 -3.93 -8.56
N ARG A 86 -13.16 -5.15 -9.08
CA ARG A 86 -13.87 -5.46 -10.31
C ARG A 86 -15.38 -5.28 -10.16
N CYS A 87 -15.93 -5.78 -9.07
CA CYS A 87 -17.37 -5.66 -8.80
C CYS A 87 -17.75 -4.20 -8.56
N TYR A 88 -16.93 -3.48 -7.81
CA TYR A 88 -17.15 -2.06 -7.56
C TYR A 88 -17.20 -1.27 -8.86
N ASN A 89 -16.26 -1.51 -9.77
CA ASN A 89 -16.20 -0.79 -11.04
C ASN A 89 -17.41 -1.05 -11.93
N LYS A 90 -18.04 -2.21 -11.81
CA LYS A 90 -19.23 -2.57 -12.57
C LYS A 90 -20.54 -2.12 -11.92
N ALA A 91 -20.48 -1.77 -10.65
CA ALA A 91 -21.69 -1.40 -9.90
C ALA A 91 -22.23 -0.04 -10.36
N SER A 92 -23.53 0.16 -10.16
CA SER A 92 -24.16 1.45 -10.40
C SER A 92 -23.67 2.47 -9.38
N GLU A 93 -23.84 3.76 -9.67
CA GLU A 93 -23.47 4.80 -8.71
C GLU A 93 -24.20 4.66 -7.38
N ARG A 94 -25.46 4.24 -7.44
CA ARG A 94 -26.25 3.96 -6.25
C ARG A 94 -25.60 2.86 -5.40
N ASP A 95 -25.23 1.75 -6.04
CA ASP A 95 -24.67 0.60 -5.33
C ASP A 95 -23.27 0.92 -4.78
N LYS A 96 -22.48 1.70 -5.50
CA LYS A 96 -21.20 2.18 -5.00
C LYS A 96 -21.35 3.00 -3.73
N LYS A 97 -22.33 3.90 -3.70
CA LYS A 97 -22.62 4.70 -2.51
C LYS A 97 -23.04 3.85 -1.33
N LEU A 98 -23.88 2.84 -1.59
CA LEU A 98 -24.32 1.92 -0.54
C LEU A 98 -23.14 1.14 0.04
N LEU A 99 -22.27 0.65 -0.81
CA LEU A 99 -21.09 -0.08 -0.37
C LEU A 99 -20.17 0.80 0.50
N LEU A 100 -19.89 2.01 0.04
CA LEU A 100 -19.07 2.95 0.80
C LEU A 100 -19.74 3.35 2.11
N GLY A 101 -21.06 3.44 2.12
CA GLY A 101 -21.81 3.71 3.35
C GLY A 101 -21.67 2.60 4.38
N ILE A 102 -21.65 1.35 3.94
CA ILE A 102 -21.42 0.21 4.84
C ILE A 102 -20.03 0.32 5.50
N LEU A 103 -19.04 0.79 4.74
CA LEU A 103 -17.66 0.88 5.23
C LEU A 103 -17.38 2.16 6.02
N GLU A 104 -18.33 3.07 6.10
CA GLU A 104 -18.15 4.37 6.74
C GLU A 104 -17.72 4.25 8.20
N ASP A 105 -18.24 3.25 8.91
CA ASP A 105 -17.90 3.03 10.32
C ASP A 105 -16.42 2.70 10.53
N TYR A 106 -15.75 2.26 9.48
CA TYR A 106 -14.34 1.89 9.50
C TYR A 106 -13.42 3.02 9.01
N MET A 107 -14.00 4.15 8.65
CA MET A 107 -13.27 5.27 8.06
C MET A 107 -12.93 6.33 9.11
N ASN A 108 -11.78 6.99 8.90
CA ASN A 108 -11.44 8.16 9.69
C ASN A 108 -12.11 9.41 9.08
N SER A 109 -11.98 10.54 9.77
CA SER A 109 -12.62 11.79 9.35
C SER A 109 -12.20 12.26 7.96
N ASN A 110 -10.92 12.08 7.61
CA ASN A 110 -10.41 12.49 6.31
C ASN A 110 -11.00 11.65 5.19
N GLU A 111 -11.11 10.34 5.41
CA GLU A 111 -11.67 9.43 4.43
C GLU A 111 -13.16 9.69 4.20
N LYS A 112 -13.89 9.98 5.26
CA LYS A 112 -15.31 10.35 5.14
C LYS A 112 -15.49 11.63 4.32
N GLY A 113 -14.62 12.62 4.54
CA GLY A 113 -14.62 13.85 3.78
C GLY A 113 -14.31 13.62 2.31
N PHE A 114 -13.36 12.73 2.02
CA PHE A 114 -12.98 12.37 0.65
C PHE A 114 -14.17 11.78 -0.12
N ILE A 115 -14.94 10.90 0.51
CA ILE A 115 -16.09 10.28 -0.13
C ILE A 115 -17.19 11.31 -0.42
N SER A 116 -17.44 12.21 0.51
CA SER A 116 -18.39 13.30 0.29
C SER A 116 -17.99 14.16 -0.91
N HIS A 117 -16.69 14.46 -1.02
CA HIS A 117 -16.16 15.24 -2.14
C HIS A 117 -16.31 14.51 -3.47
N LEU A 118 -16.00 13.20 -3.51
CA LEU A 118 -16.17 12.39 -4.72
C LEU A 118 -17.62 12.37 -5.19
N SER A 119 -18.56 12.24 -4.26
CA SER A 119 -19.98 12.24 -4.60
C SER A 119 -20.41 13.56 -5.22
N ALA A 120 -19.93 14.68 -4.70
CA ALA A 120 -20.23 15.99 -5.26
C ALA A 120 -19.65 16.15 -6.65
N ASP A 121 -18.39 15.75 -6.85
CA ASP A 121 -17.73 15.82 -8.15
C ASP A 121 -18.44 14.99 -9.21
N LYS A 122 -18.87 13.79 -8.86
CA LYS A 122 -19.61 12.92 -9.77
C LYS A 122 -20.95 13.52 -10.16
N ASN A 123 -21.64 14.14 -9.23
CA ASN A 123 -22.89 14.83 -9.53
C ASN A 123 -22.69 15.98 -10.50
N GLU A 124 -21.64 16.76 -10.32
CA GLU A 124 -21.30 17.86 -11.24
C GLU A 124 -20.95 17.33 -12.62
N SER A 125 -20.16 16.27 -12.70
CA SER A 125 -19.82 15.63 -13.97
C SER A 125 -21.06 15.12 -14.70
N ALA A 126 -21.99 14.48 -13.97
CA ALA A 126 -23.23 13.99 -14.56
C ALA A 126 -24.06 15.12 -15.13
N LYS A 127 -24.15 16.24 -14.41
CA LYS A 127 -24.89 17.41 -14.88
C LYS A 127 -24.22 18.02 -16.11
N GLY A 128 -22.89 18.08 -16.12
CA GLY A 128 -22.14 18.57 -17.26
C GLY A 128 -22.35 17.74 -18.52
N ASN A 129 -22.45 16.44 -18.39
CA ASN A 129 -22.66 15.52 -19.50
C ASN A 129 -24.07 15.61 -20.09
N VAL A 130 -25.03 15.99 -19.30
CA VAL A 130 -26.42 16.12 -19.75
C VAL A 130 -26.63 17.42 -20.53
N GLY A 131 -25.85 18.40 -20.23
CA GLY A 131 -25.85 19.65 -20.95
C GLY A 131 -25.11 19.55 -22.27
#